data_ca37229177e8dabfd4f6931ae4924335
#
_entry.id   ca37229177e8dabfd4f6931ae4924335
#
_cell.length_a   1.000
_cell.length_b   1.000
_cell.length_c   1.000
_cell.angle_alpha   90.00
_cell.angle_beta   90.00
_cell.angle_gamma   90.00
#
_symmetry.space_group_name_H-M   'P 1'
#
loop_
_entity.id
_entity.type
_entity.pdbx_description
1 polymer ?
#
loop_
_entity_poly.entity_id
_entity_poly.type
_entity_poly.pdbx_seq_one_letter_code
_entity_poly.pdbx_strand_id
1 'polypeptide(L)'
;MPTDTRGGSARQTMRSIAVDGQQLRVCVRPADGAAGGVPLLLVNGIDASLELLQPFVDKLSPSLEVIRFDVPGVGGSPPPALPYRFTGLCRLIAGLLTALDHGQADVLGISWGGGVAQHFAAFRGSRCRRLVLVSTATGALMVPARPAVLRHMVTPRRYLDEGYLSSVAPILYGGSARDDPDRVSALMHGQNRVGSPRGYLYQLAAGAGWTSLPFLPLIRQRTLILSGDDDPLIPLANARLMNALIPRSRLHVYHGGHLGLVTEAAELAPVVSSFLGEPR
;
A
#
# COMPACT_ATOMS: atom_id res chain seq x y z
N MET A 1 -15.17 -40.84 -13.01
CA MET A 1 -14.68 -40.08 -11.86
C MET A 1 -13.88 -38.89 -12.39
N PRO A 2 -14.38 -37.65 -12.30
CA PRO A 2 -13.56 -36.48 -12.69
C PRO A 2 -12.68 -36.09 -11.50
N THR A 3 -11.38 -36.05 -11.71
CA THR A 3 -10.37 -35.55 -10.80
C THR A 3 -10.47 -34.03 -10.73
N ASP A 4 -10.94 -33.52 -9.60
CA ASP A 4 -10.97 -32.09 -9.27
C ASP A 4 -9.53 -31.62 -8.91
N THR A 5 -8.83 -31.07 -9.89
CA THR A 5 -7.52 -30.43 -9.71
C THR A 5 -7.69 -28.93 -9.56
N ARG A 6 -8.46 -28.47 -8.60
CA ARG A 6 -8.42 -27.07 -8.15
C ARG A 6 -7.39 -26.97 -7.03
N GLY A 7 -6.19 -26.48 -7.37
CA GLY A 7 -5.15 -26.12 -6.42
C GLY A 7 -5.73 -25.22 -5.34
N GLY A 8 -5.63 -25.63 -4.08
CA GLY A 8 -6.17 -24.93 -2.93
C GLY A 8 -5.49 -23.60 -2.71
N SER A 9 -6.08 -22.52 -3.23
CA SER A 9 -5.77 -21.16 -2.75
C SER A 9 -6.21 -21.09 -1.29
N ALA A 10 -5.26 -20.79 -0.39
CA ALA A 10 -5.53 -20.60 1.04
C ALA A 10 -6.73 -19.66 1.23
N ARG A 11 -7.75 -20.14 1.92
CA ARG A 11 -9.06 -19.47 1.98
C ARG A 11 -8.93 -18.15 2.74
N GLN A 12 -8.98 -17.02 2.02
CA GLN A 12 -8.96 -15.69 2.62
C GLN A 12 -10.16 -15.49 3.55
N THR A 13 -9.91 -14.90 4.72
CA THR A 13 -10.96 -14.65 5.72
C THR A 13 -11.17 -13.15 5.88
N MET A 14 -12.41 -12.71 5.59
CA MET A 14 -12.85 -11.33 5.85
C MET A 14 -13.36 -11.22 7.28
N ARG A 15 -12.89 -10.18 7.99
CA ARG A 15 -13.29 -9.91 9.38
C ARG A 15 -13.58 -8.42 9.59
N SER A 16 -14.42 -8.11 10.58
CA SER A 16 -14.53 -6.77 11.15
C SER A 16 -13.88 -6.82 12.53
N ILE A 17 -12.86 -6.02 12.74
CA ILE A 17 -12.08 -5.99 13.99
C ILE A 17 -12.18 -4.60 14.62
N ALA A 18 -12.58 -4.55 15.88
CA ALA A 18 -12.60 -3.30 16.64
C ALA A 18 -11.21 -3.04 17.24
N VAL A 19 -10.65 -1.85 16.98
CA VAL A 19 -9.39 -1.38 17.53
C VAL A 19 -9.59 0.03 18.03
N ASP A 20 -9.36 0.27 19.31
CA ASP A 20 -9.55 1.58 19.96
C ASP A 20 -10.91 2.25 19.62
N GLY A 21 -11.98 1.46 19.57
CA GLY A 21 -13.34 1.92 19.23
C GLY A 21 -13.59 2.12 17.73
N GLN A 22 -12.60 1.97 16.87
CA GLN A 22 -12.73 2.03 15.41
C GLN A 22 -12.92 0.63 14.84
N GLN A 23 -13.98 0.43 14.05
CA GLN A 23 -14.16 -0.79 13.27
C GLN A 23 -13.28 -0.77 12.03
N LEU A 24 -12.51 -1.83 11.84
CA LEU A 24 -11.66 -2.03 10.66
C LEU A 24 -12.14 -3.27 9.90
N ARG A 25 -12.36 -3.13 8.61
CA ARG A 25 -12.55 -4.26 7.72
C ARG A 25 -11.18 -4.82 7.35
N VAL A 26 -10.98 -6.10 7.59
CA VAL A 26 -9.69 -6.78 7.49
C VAL A 26 -9.85 -8.06 6.66
N CYS A 27 -8.87 -8.34 5.82
CA CYS A 27 -8.75 -9.59 5.08
C CYS A 27 -7.42 -10.26 5.45
N VAL A 28 -7.49 -11.50 5.91
CA VAL A 28 -6.30 -12.30 6.21
C VAL A 28 -6.24 -13.46 5.23
N ARG A 29 -5.13 -13.56 4.49
CA ARG A 29 -4.72 -14.74 3.75
C ARG A 29 -3.72 -15.50 4.61
N PRO A 30 -4.08 -16.67 5.18
CA PRO A 30 -3.14 -17.45 5.98
C PRO A 30 -1.96 -17.93 5.12
N ALA A 31 -0.86 -18.25 5.77
CA ALA A 31 0.26 -18.93 5.14
C ALA A 31 -0.07 -20.40 4.89
N ASP A 32 0.39 -20.95 3.77
CA ASP A 32 0.39 -22.39 3.56
C ASP A 32 1.54 -23.00 4.38
N GLY A 33 1.26 -23.99 5.23
CA GLY A 33 2.24 -24.70 6.06
C GLY A 33 2.18 -24.32 7.54
N ALA A 34 3.31 -24.44 8.24
CA ALA A 34 3.36 -24.23 9.70
C ALA A 34 3.05 -22.77 10.07
N ALA A 35 2.08 -22.57 10.95
CA ALA A 35 1.78 -21.28 11.53
C ALA A 35 2.99 -20.75 12.34
N GLY A 36 3.27 -19.43 12.26
CA GLY A 36 4.27 -18.79 13.11
C GLY A 36 5.27 -17.89 12.40
N GLY A 37 5.11 -17.65 11.10
CA GLY A 37 5.89 -16.64 10.37
C GLY A 37 5.48 -15.21 10.74
N VAL A 38 6.34 -14.23 10.42
CA VAL A 38 5.99 -12.81 10.54
C VAL A 38 5.08 -12.45 9.37
N PRO A 39 3.85 -11.96 9.61
CA PRO A 39 2.91 -11.63 8.54
C PRO A 39 3.36 -10.41 7.75
N LEU A 40 2.91 -10.31 6.50
CA LEU A 40 3.01 -9.12 5.67
C LEU A 40 1.74 -8.29 5.82
N LEU A 41 1.86 -7.10 6.40
CA LEU A 41 0.79 -6.11 6.48
C LEU A 41 0.88 -5.15 5.29
N LEU A 42 -0.20 -5.00 4.53
CA LEU A 42 -0.32 -4.07 3.41
C LEU A 42 -1.08 -2.81 3.81
N VAL A 43 -0.47 -1.64 3.58
CA VAL A 43 -1.08 -0.32 3.78
C VAL A 43 -1.27 0.33 2.41
N ASN A 44 -2.52 0.44 2.00
CA ASN A 44 -2.88 0.85 0.64
C ASN A 44 -2.73 2.37 0.41
N GLY A 45 -2.80 2.78 -0.86
CA GLY A 45 -2.81 4.17 -1.28
C GLY A 45 -4.07 4.93 -0.85
N ILE A 46 -4.12 6.23 -1.20
CA ILE A 46 -5.28 7.06 -0.88
C ILE A 46 -6.54 6.54 -1.59
N ASP A 47 -7.65 6.44 -0.86
CA ASP A 47 -8.97 5.96 -1.28
C ASP A 47 -8.99 4.56 -1.94
N ALA A 48 -7.94 3.78 -1.70
CA ALA A 48 -7.81 2.43 -2.24
C ALA A 48 -8.23 1.39 -1.20
N SER A 49 -9.25 0.59 -1.52
CA SER A 49 -9.71 -0.50 -0.68
C SER A 49 -8.77 -1.70 -0.75
N LEU A 50 -8.91 -2.62 0.19
CA LEU A 50 -8.06 -3.81 0.31
C LEU A 50 -8.12 -4.73 -0.92
N GLU A 51 -9.19 -4.66 -1.72
CA GLU A 51 -9.34 -5.46 -2.94
C GLU A 51 -8.37 -5.05 -4.05
N LEU A 52 -8.01 -3.78 -4.14
CA LEU A 52 -7.16 -3.27 -5.22
C LEU A 52 -5.82 -4.01 -5.32
N LEU A 53 -5.30 -4.50 -4.20
CA LEU A 53 -4.04 -5.26 -4.17
C LEU A 53 -4.23 -6.76 -4.36
N GLN A 54 -5.44 -7.27 -4.69
CA GLN A 54 -5.67 -8.69 -4.89
C GLN A 54 -4.76 -9.32 -5.96
N PRO A 55 -4.55 -8.71 -7.15
CA PRO A 55 -3.66 -9.26 -8.15
C PRO A 55 -2.22 -9.48 -7.65
N PHE A 56 -1.73 -8.55 -6.83
CA PHE A 56 -0.41 -8.67 -6.20
C PHE A 56 -0.38 -9.77 -5.14
N VAL A 57 -1.39 -9.82 -4.27
CA VAL A 57 -1.50 -10.83 -3.21
C VAL A 57 -1.55 -12.25 -3.77
N ASP A 58 -2.23 -12.44 -4.91
CA ASP A 58 -2.34 -13.76 -5.56
C ASP A 58 -0.99 -14.26 -6.13
N LYS A 59 -0.04 -13.36 -6.35
CA LYS A 59 1.31 -13.68 -6.86
C LYS A 59 2.38 -13.76 -5.77
N LEU A 60 2.06 -13.32 -4.53
CA LEU A 60 2.97 -13.49 -3.39
C LEU A 60 3.14 -14.96 -3.03
N SER A 61 4.31 -15.31 -2.49
CA SER A 61 4.55 -16.65 -1.97
C SER A 61 3.39 -17.13 -1.08
N PRO A 62 2.88 -18.35 -1.28
CA PRO A 62 1.83 -18.91 -0.45
C PRO A 62 2.27 -19.15 1.01
N SER A 63 3.57 -19.22 1.27
CA SER A 63 4.14 -19.33 2.62
C SER A 63 4.07 -18.04 3.45
N LEU A 64 3.65 -16.91 2.83
CA LEU A 64 3.47 -15.64 3.53
C LEU A 64 2.03 -15.51 4.02
N GLU A 65 1.84 -15.26 5.30
CA GLU A 65 0.57 -14.73 5.80
C GLU A 65 0.46 -13.26 5.37
N VAL A 66 -0.70 -12.87 4.81
CA VAL A 66 -0.92 -11.50 4.31
C VAL A 66 -2.14 -10.90 4.99
N ILE A 67 -1.93 -9.76 5.64
CA ILE A 67 -2.97 -8.96 6.30
C ILE A 67 -3.21 -7.70 5.46
N ARG A 68 -4.45 -7.50 5.03
CA ARG A 68 -4.92 -6.28 4.38
C ARG A 68 -6.06 -5.68 5.19
N PHE A 69 -6.14 -4.38 5.22
CA PHE A 69 -7.24 -3.69 5.89
C PHE A 69 -7.61 -2.41 5.15
N ASP A 70 -8.84 -2.02 5.28
CA ASP A 70 -9.31 -0.71 4.85
C ASP A 70 -9.02 0.30 5.97
N VAL A 71 -8.32 1.39 5.65
CA VAL A 71 -8.14 2.48 6.63
C VAL A 71 -9.50 3.13 6.96
N PRO A 72 -9.68 3.75 8.14
CA PRO A 72 -10.94 4.36 8.52
C PRO A 72 -11.48 5.34 7.47
N GLY A 73 -12.70 5.10 7.01
CA GLY A 73 -13.37 5.89 5.98
C GLY A 73 -13.15 5.42 4.55
N VAL A 74 -12.38 4.34 4.33
CA VAL A 74 -12.12 3.75 3.01
C VAL A 74 -12.76 2.37 2.93
N GLY A 75 -13.19 1.98 1.74
CA GLY A 75 -13.74 0.66 1.46
C GLY A 75 -14.90 0.31 2.38
N GLY A 76 -14.73 -0.71 3.22
CA GLY A 76 -15.73 -1.16 4.18
C GLY A 76 -15.47 -0.75 5.63
N SER A 77 -14.43 0.03 5.92
CA SER A 77 -14.20 0.59 7.25
C SER A 77 -14.95 1.91 7.41
N PRO A 78 -15.81 2.07 8.44
CA PRO A 78 -16.56 3.31 8.63
C PRO A 78 -15.62 4.49 8.93
N PRO A 79 -15.98 5.72 8.51
CA PRO A 79 -15.21 6.90 8.84
C PRO A 79 -15.27 7.19 10.34
N PRO A 80 -14.16 7.62 10.96
CA PRO A 80 -14.16 8.03 12.36
C PRO A 80 -14.87 9.39 12.52
N ALA A 81 -15.24 9.71 13.75
CA ALA A 81 -15.90 10.99 14.07
C ALA A 81 -14.99 12.20 13.77
N LEU A 82 -13.70 12.07 14.01
CA LEU A 82 -12.70 13.13 13.83
C LEU A 82 -11.62 12.73 12.83
N PRO A 83 -10.99 13.70 12.14
CA PRO A 83 -9.82 13.44 11.31
C PRO A 83 -8.68 12.78 12.11
N TYR A 84 -7.98 11.88 11.46
CA TYR A 84 -6.80 11.23 12.03
C TYR A 84 -5.51 11.81 11.42
N ARG A 85 -4.39 11.55 12.08
CA ARG A 85 -3.02 11.77 11.59
C ARG A 85 -2.31 10.42 11.45
N PHE A 86 -1.17 10.38 10.77
CA PHE A 86 -0.38 9.14 10.64
C PHE A 86 -0.03 8.51 11.99
N THR A 87 0.21 9.32 13.02
CA THR A 87 0.42 8.82 14.41
C THR A 87 -0.77 8.00 14.92
N GLY A 88 -2.01 8.46 14.68
CA GLY A 88 -3.24 7.75 15.05
C GLY A 88 -3.41 6.46 14.27
N LEU A 89 -3.16 6.49 12.94
CA LEU A 89 -3.20 5.28 12.10
C LEU A 89 -2.15 4.25 12.53
N CYS A 90 -0.93 4.67 12.87
CA CYS A 90 0.11 3.77 13.37
C CYS A 90 -0.28 3.13 14.72
N ARG A 91 -1.07 3.82 15.57
CA ARG A 91 -1.65 3.22 16.77
C ARG A 91 -2.68 2.16 16.41
N LEU A 92 -3.60 2.47 15.49
CA LEU A 92 -4.58 1.50 15.01
C LEU A 92 -3.92 0.27 14.37
N ILE A 93 -2.87 0.45 13.55
CA ILE A 93 -2.10 -0.66 12.98
C ILE A 93 -1.48 -1.53 14.09
N ALA A 94 -0.87 -0.93 15.10
CA ALA A 94 -0.30 -1.67 16.22
C ALA A 94 -1.38 -2.43 17.02
N GLY A 95 -2.54 -1.81 17.24
CA GLY A 95 -3.71 -2.44 17.86
C GLY A 95 -4.28 -3.58 17.01
N LEU A 96 -4.36 -3.40 15.69
CA LEU A 96 -4.80 -4.45 14.76
C LEU A 96 -3.88 -5.67 14.82
N LEU A 97 -2.56 -5.47 14.76
CA LEU A 97 -1.60 -6.56 14.90
C LEU A 97 -1.77 -7.30 16.23
N THR A 98 -1.99 -6.57 17.33
CA THR A 98 -2.25 -7.17 18.65
C THR A 98 -3.57 -7.96 18.66
N ALA A 99 -4.64 -7.44 18.07
CA ALA A 99 -5.92 -8.14 17.95
C ALA A 99 -5.87 -9.39 17.08
N LEU A 100 -4.83 -9.54 16.25
CA LEU A 100 -4.53 -10.70 15.42
C LEU A 100 -3.40 -11.57 16.03
N ASP A 101 -3.03 -11.37 17.29
CA ASP A 101 -1.98 -12.09 18.02
C ASP A 101 -0.57 -11.98 17.41
N HIS A 102 -0.29 -10.89 16.67
CA HIS A 102 1.02 -10.63 16.10
C HIS A 102 1.80 -9.59 16.89
N GLY A 103 3.00 -9.96 17.36
CA GLY A 103 3.95 -9.07 18.03
C GLY A 103 4.62 -8.08 17.08
N GLN A 104 4.83 -8.48 15.83
CA GLN A 104 5.46 -7.69 14.76
C GLN A 104 4.95 -8.12 13.37
N ALA A 105 5.16 -7.27 12.37
CA ALA A 105 4.86 -7.57 10.96
C ALA A 105 5.98 -7.05 10.05
N ASP A 106 6.07 -7.60 8.84
CA ASP A 106 6.65 -6.90 7.72
C ASP A 106 5.61 -5.93 7.18
N VAL A 107 5.99 -4.70 6.87
CA VAL A 107 5.04 -3.66 6.47
C VAL A 107 5.33 -3.21 5.05
N LEU A 108 4.34 -3.34 4.17
CA LEU A 108 4.39 -2.78 2.82
C LEU A 108 3.42 -1.61 2.74
N GLY A 109 3.93 -0.45 2.34
CA GLY A 109 3.11 0.73 2.08
C GLY A 109 3.25 1.22 0.65
N ILE A 110 2.10 1.44 -0.02
CA ILE A 110 2.07 1.99 -1.37
C ILE A 110 1.59 3.43 -1.35
N SER A 111 2.25 4.31 -2.10
CA SER A 111 1.83 5.70 -2.31
C SER A 111 1.61 6.41 -0.95
N TRP A 112 0.41 6.93 -0.68
CA TRP A 112 0.03 7.51 0.62
C TRP A 112 0.27 6.54 1.79
N GLY A 113 -0.05 5.27 1.61
CA GLY A 113 0.22 4.22 2.61
C GLY A 113 1.71 4.01 2.88
N GLY A 114 2.59 4.35 1.92
CA GLY A 114 4.02 4.37 2.12
C GLY A 114 4.46 5.42 3.15
N GLY A 115 3.78 6.57 3.21
CA GLY A 115 4.00 7.55 4.28
C GLY A 115 3.62 7.01 5.66
N VAL A 116 2.48 6.30 5.76
CA VAL A 116 2.07 5.61 7.00
C VAL A 116 3.11 4.55 7.40
N ALA A 117 3.57 3.74 6.45
CA ALA A 117 4.56 2.69 6.68
C ALA A 117 5.91 3.25 7.15
N GLN A 118 6.39 4.36 6.56
CA GLN A 118 7.58 5.09 7.01
C GLN A 118 7.42 5.57 8.45
N HIS A 119 6.28 6.20 8.78
CA HIS A 119 5.99 6.67 10.13
C HIS A 119 5.92 5.50 11.12
N PHE A 120 5.28 4.39 10.74
CA PHE A 120 5.21 3.19 11.57
C PHE A 120 6.59 2.60 11.85
N ALA A 121 7.42 2.44 10.82
CA ALA A 121 8.78 1.90 10.96
C ALA A 121 9.67 2.78 11.84
N ALA A 122 9.57 4.11 11.72
CA ALA A 122 10.37 5.04 12.53
C ALA A 122 9.96 5.06 14.00
N PHE A 123 8.65 5.08 14.30
CA PHE A 123 8.13 5.34 15.65
C PHE A 123 7.55 4.11 16.36
N ARG A 124 7.38 3.01 15.65
CA ARG A 124 6.92 1.69 16.15
C ARG A 124 7.88 0.58 15.71
N GLY A 125 9.18 0.88 15.65
CA GLY A 125 10.19 0.03 15.05
C GLY A 125 10.25 -1.41 15.57
N SER A 126 9.96 -1.66 16.84
CA SER A 126 9.87 -3.02 17.41
C SER A 126 8.71 -3.85 16.83
N ARG A 127 7.70 -3.19 16.27
CA ARG A 127 6.53 -3.82 15.63
C ARG A 127 6.70 -4.01 14.12
N CYS A 128 7.79 -3.48 13.52
CA CYS A 128 8.11 -3.57 12.10
C CYS A 128 9.41 -4.34 11.92
N ARG A 129 9.36 -5.56 11.34
CA ARG A 129 10.55 -6.37 11.07
C ARG A 129 11.29 -5.89 9.82
N ARG A 130 10.58 -5.75 8.72
CA ARG A 130 11.06 -5.25 7.43
C ARG A 130 10.07 -4.25 6.86
N LEU A 131 10.58 -3.36 6.01
CA LEU A 131 9.79 -2.31 5.37
C LEU A 131 9.87 -2.46 3.86
N VAL A 132 8.73 -2.38 3.18
CA VAL A 132 8.65 -2.28 1.72
C VAL A 132 7.90 -1.00 1.37
N LEU A 133 8.53 -0.15 0.58
CA LEU A 133 7.98 1.14 0.14
C LEU A 133 7.78 1.11 -1.37
N VAL A 134 6.56 1.34 -1.83
CA VAL A 134 6.22 1.22 -3.25
C VAL A 134 5.62 2.53 -3.75
N SER A 135 6.16 3.09 -4.83
CA SER A 135 5.63 4.29 -5.50
C SER A 135 5.23 5.38 -4.50
N THR A 136 6.13 5.69 -3.55
CA THR A 136 5.90 6.61 -2.43
C THR A 136 7.00 7.66 -2.30
N ALA A 137 6.77 8.65 -1.44
CA ALA A 137 7.69 9.77 -1.26
C ALA A 137 7.75 10.23 0.21
N THR A 138 8.43 11.32 0.44
CA THR A 138 8.72 11.89 1.76
C THR A 138 7.62 12.84 2.28
N GLY A 139 6.46 12.90 1.62
CA GLY A 139 5.36 13.76 2.01
C GLY A 139 5.53 15.22 1.52
N ALA A 140 5.20 16.20 2.34
CA ALA A 140 5.15 17.62 1.93
C ALA A 140 6.46 18.18 1.33
N LEU A 141 7.60 17.60 1.69
CA LEU A 141 8.91 17.97 1.17
C LEU A 141 9.45 17.01 0.10
N MET A 142 8.55 16.35 -0.64
CA MET A 142 8.91 15.47 -1.76
C MET A 142 9.30 16.28 -3.01
N VAL A 143 9.99 15.62 -3.95
CA VAL A 143 10.07 16.10 -5.33
C VAL A 143 8.67 15.99 -5.93
N PRO A 144 8.01 17.10 -6.28
CA PRO A 144 6.60 17.09 -6.67
C PRO A 144 6.40 16.51 -8.07
N ALA A 145 5.20 15.99 -8.32
CA ALA A 145 4.72 15.73 -9.66
C ALA A 145 4.59 17.04 -10.47
N ARG A 146 4.56 16.92 -11.79
CA ARG A 146 4.30 18.07 -12.66
C ARG A 146 2.92 18.67 -12.38
N PRO A 147 2.72 19.99 -12.53
CA PRO A 147 1.41 20.64 -12.31
C PRO A 147 0.26 20.01 -13.12
N ALA A 148 0.56 19.54 -14.34
CA ALA A 148 -0.39 18.82 -15.20
C ALA A 148 -0.93 17.53 -14.55
N VAL A 149 -0.15 16.87 -13.69
CA VAL A 149 -0.55 15.67 -12.93
C VAL A 149 -1.33 16.10 -11.68
N LEU A 150 -0.80 17.07 -10.93
CA LEU A 150 -1.37 17.48 -9.64
C LEU A 150 -2.81 18.00 -9.76
N ARG A 151 -3.15 18.71 -10.85
CA ARG A 151 -4.53 19.22 -11.09
C ARG A 151 -5.60 18.12 -11.09
N HIS A 152 -5.25 16.89 -11.46
CA HIS A 152 -6.16 15.74 -11.47
C HIS A 152 -6.26 15.02 -10.12
N MET A 153 -5.38 15.39 -9.15
CA MET A 153 -5.37 14.79 -7.82
C MET A 153 -6.25 15.54 -6.80
N VAL A 154 -6.69 16.75 -7.11
CA VAL A 154 -7.46 17.60 -6.15
C VAL A 154 -8.91 17.15 -5.97
N THR A 155 -9.43 16.29 -6.84
CA THR A 155 -10.79 15.77 -6.74
C THR A 155 -10.81 14.23 -6.73
N PRO A 156 -11.81 13.60 -6.07
CA PRO A 156 -11.96 12.15 -6.10
C PRO A 156 -12.59 11.64 -7.41
N ARG A 157 -12.80 12.50 -8.42
CA ARG A 157 -13.52 12.15 -9.65
C ARG A 157 -12.99 10.89 -10.33
N ARG A 158 -11.68 10.65 -10.30
CA ARG A 158 -11.05 9.45 -10.86
C ARG A 158 -11.52 8.12 -10.24
N TYR A 159 -12.10 8.17 -9.03
CA TYR A 159 -12.66 6.98 -8.36
C TYR A 159 -14.18 6.83 -8.61
N LEU A 160 -14.84 7.87 -9.12
CA LEU A 160 -16.28 7.92 -9.29
C LEU A 160 -16.70 7.86 -10.76
N ASP A 161 -15.81 8.17 -11.70
CA ASP A 161 -16.09 8.31 -13.12
C ASP A 161 -15.04 7.55 -13.92
N GLU A 162 -15.42 6.37 -14.42
CA GLU A 162 -14.54 5.45 -15.16
C GLU A 162 -14.03 6.06 -16.46
N GLY A 163 -14.90 6.75 -17.21
CA GLY A 163 -14.51 7.41 -18.45
C GLY A 163 -13.54 8.57 -18.22
N TYR A 164 -13.73 9.32 -17.11
CA TYR A 164 -12.75 10.33 -16.72
C TYR A 164 -11.41 9.68 -16.33
N LEU A 165 -11.42 8.59 -15.55
CA LEU A 165 -10.19 7.90 -15.18
C LEU A 165 -9.46 7.41 -16.43
N SER A 166 -10.13 6.74 -17.36
CA SER A 166 -9.53 6.30 -18.62
C SER A 166 -8.84 7.45 -19.37
N SER A 167 -9.49 8.62 -19.43
CA SER A 167 -8.94 9.80 -20.13
C SER A 167 -7.69 10.39 -19.46
N VAL A 168 -7.52 10.25 -18.13
CA VAL A 168 -6.41 10.84 -17.38
C VAL A 168 -5.38 9.84 -16.86
N ALA A 169 -5.67 8.54 -16.93
CA ALA A 169 -4.79 7.49 -16.43
C ALA A 169 -3.37 7.54 -17.00
N PRO A 170 -3.16 7.80 -18.32
CA PRO A 170 -1.82 7.96 -18.89
C PRO A 170 -1.02 9.09 -18.23
N ILE A 171 -1.69 10.19 -17.88
CA ILE A 171 -1.08 11.37 -17.27
C ILE A 171 -0.78 11.13 -15.80
N LEU A 172 -1.71 10.42 -15.09
CA LEU A 172 -1.62 10.22 -13.65
C LEU A 172 -0.70 9.07 -13.27
N TYR A 173 -0.76 7.95 -13.99
CA TYR A 173 -0.17 6.70 -13.54
C TYR A 173 1.02 6.25 -14.37
N GLY A 174 1.15 6.68 -15.63
CA GLY A 174 2.25 6.25 -16.52
C GLY A 174 2.29 4.73 -16.74
N GLY A 175 3.42 4.22 -17.18
CA GLY A 175 3.61 2.79 -17.43
C GLY A 175 2.50 2.19 -18.28
N SER A 176 2.00 1.03 -17.91
CA SER A 176 0.93 0.31 -18.62
C SER A 176 -0.36 1.13 -18.82
N ALA A 177 -0.59 2.20 -18.03
CA ALA A 177 -1.72 3.09 -18.25
C ALA A 177 -1.58 3.97 -19.50
N ARG A 178 -0.38 4.10 -20.07
CA ARG A 178 -0.17 4.77 -21.37
C ARG A 178 -0.59 3.89 -22.55
N ASP A 179 -0.37 2.58 -22.39
CA ASP A 179 -0.61 1.62 -23.46
C ASP A 179 -2.08 1.17 -23.49
N ASP A 180 -2.68 1.00 -22.31
CA ASP A 180 -4.06 0.54 -22.14
C ASP A 180 -4.75 1.22 -20.96
N PRO A 181 -5.20 2.50 -21.14
CA PRO A 181 -5.85 3.26 -20.07
C PRO A 181 -7.21 2.68 -19.68
N ASP A 182 -7.93 2.05 -20.60
CA ASP A 182 -9.25 1.46 -20.34
C ASP A 182 -9.11 0.24 -19.43
N ARG A 183 -8.12 -0.61 -19.66
CA ARG A 183 -7.81 -1.75 -18.79
C ARG A 183 -7.47 -1.29 -17.38
N VAL A 184 -6.65 -0.24 -17.24
CA VAL A 184 -6.28 0.30 -15.91
C VAL A 184 -7.50 0.90 -15.23
N SER A 185 -8.36 1.61 -15.97
CA SER A 185 -9.61 2.17 -15.46
C SER A 185 -10.56 1.06 -14.98
N ALA A 186 -10.80 0.05 -15.80
CA ALA A 186 -11.64 -1.10 -15.46
C ALA A 186 -11.11 -1.86 -14.23
N LEU A 187 -9.79 -2.04 -14.13
CA LEU A 187 -9.17 -2.68 -12.98
C LEU A 187 -9.37 -1.86 -11.69
N MET A 188 -9.18 -0.54 -11.75
CA MET A 188 -9.38 0.34 -10.60
C MET A 188 -10.84 0.36 -10.15
N HIS A 189 -11.80 0.49 -11.07
CA HIS A 189 -13.23 0.54 -10.73
C HIS A 189 -13.77 -0.85 -10.37
N GLY A 190 -13.34 -1.89 -11.06
CA GLY A 190 -13.83 -3.26 -10.81
C GLY A 190 -13.34 -3.87 -9.50
N GLN A 191 -12.18 -3.44 -9.00
CA GLN A 191 -11.60 -3.98 -7.77
C GLN A 191 -11.65 -3.02 -6.59
N ASN A 192 -11.78 -1.71 -6.82
CA ASN A 192 -11.81 -0.75 -5.73
C ASN A 192 -13.22 -0.57 -5.18
N ARG A 193 -13.40 -0.79 -3.87
CA ARG A 193 -14.61 -0.43 -3.17
C ARG A 193 -14.51 1.02 -2.71
N VAL A 194 -15.26 1.90 -3.34
CA VAL A 194 -15.26 3.33 -3.02
C VAL A 194 -15.60 3.56 -1.55
N GLY A 195 -14.77 4.34 -0.88
CA GLY A 195 -14.97 4.76 0.50
C GLY A 195 -15.96 5.94 0.64
N SER A 196 -15.94 6.59 1.78
CA SER A 196 -16.74 7.79 2.00
C SER A 196 -15.97 9.05 1.57
N PRO A 197 -16.64 10.09 1.03
CA PRO A 197 -16.00 11.38 0.73
C PRO A 197 -15.27 11.97 1.96
N ARG A 198 -15.82 11.74 3.17
CA ARG A 198 -15.19 12.13 4.43
C ARG A 198 -13.87 11.38 4.66
N GLY A 199 -13.83 10.07 4.35
CA GLY A 199 -12.61 9.25 4.46
C GLY A 199 -11.51 9.78 3.55
N TYR A 200 -11.83 10.11 2.31
CA TYR A 200 -10.89 10.72 1.37
C TYR A 200 -10.31 12.06 1.90
N LEU A 201 -11.19 12.95 2.39
CA LEU A 201 -10.74 14.23 2.97
C LEU A 201 -9.86 14.03 4.21
N TYR A 202 -10.17 13.04 5.04
CA TYR A 202 -9.36 12.73 6.23
C TYR A 202 -7.99 12.17 5.86
N GLN A 203 -7.88 11.37 4.79
CA GLN A 203 -6.60 10.92 4.28
C GLN A 203 -5.75 12.08 3.72
N LEU A 204 -6.36 13.00 2.99
CA LEU A 204 -5.68 14.22 2.52
C LEU A 204 -5.18 15.05 3.72
N ALA A 205 -6.04 15.27 4.72
CA ALA A 205 -5.69 16.02 5.93
C ALA A 205 -4.58 15.33 6.75
N ALA A 206 -4.58 13.99 6.80
CA ALA A 206 -3.54 13.23 7.52
C ALA A 206 -2.16 13.40 6.88
N GLY A 207 -2.09 13.51 5.54
CA GLY A 207 -0.86 13.74 4.78
C GLY A 207 -0.44 15.20 4.69
N ALA A 208 -1.38 16.15 4.91
CA ALA A 208 -1.10 17.57 4.77
C ALA A 208 -0.04 18.04 5.77
N GLY A 209 1.03 18.63 5.26
CA GLY A 209 2.15 19.12 6.07
C GLY A 209 3.04 18.02 6.69
N TRP A 210 2.69 16.73 6.54
CA TRP A 210 3.52 15.64 7.00
C TRP A 210 4.74 15.44 6.09
N THR A 211 5.90 15.16 6.70
CA THR A 211 7.11 14.75 5.96
C THR A 211 7.91 13.74 6.76
N SER A 212 8.52 12.79 6.06
CA SER A 212 9.41 11.80 6.67
C SER A 212 10.89 12.22 6.68
N LEU A 213 11.28 13.25 5.95
CA LEU A 213 12.68 13.64 5.77
C LEU A 213 13.50 13.65 7.06
N PRO A 214 13.03 14.28 8.18
CA PRO A 214 13.82 14.35 9.40
C PRO A 214 14.07 13.01 10.10
N PHE A 215 13.23 11.99 9.83
CA PHE A 215 13.31 10.70 10.53
C PHE A 215 13.61 9.50 9.60
N LEU A 216 13.81 9.70 8.30
CA LEU A 216 14.29 8.62 7.43
C LEU A 216 15.58 7.95 7.95
N PRO A 217 16.59 8.70 8.48
CA PRO A 217 17.78 8.09 9.05
C PRO A 217 17.51 7.24 10.31
N LEU A 218 16.34 7.39 10.94
CA LEU A 218 15.94 6.61 12.11
C LEU A 218 15.30 5.26 11.74
N ILE A 219 14.96 5.05 10.47
CA ILE A 219 14.42 3.78 9.98
C ILE A 219 15.56 2.76 9.93
N ARG A 220 15.59 1.83 10.90
CA ARG A 220 16.65 0.83 11.05
C ARG A 220 16.30 -0.51 10.42
N GLN A 221 15.06 -0.71 10.01
CA GLN A 221 14.58 -1.91 9.35
C GLN A 221 15.28 -2.09 8.00
N ARG A 222 15.55 -3.35 7.62
CA ARG A 222 15.89 -3.63 6.22
C ARG A 222 14.73 -3.15 5.35
N THR A 223 15.04 -2.31 4.38
CA THR A 223 14.02 -1.63 3.57
C THR A 223 14.22 -1.93 2.09
N LEU A 224 13.15 -2.38 1.43
CA LEU A 224 13.07 -2.47 -0.02
C LEU A 224 12.24 -1.30 -0.53
N ILE A 225 12.78 -0.54 -1.49
CA ILE A 225 12.08 0.55 -2.16
C ILE A 225 11.82 0.12 -3.60
N LEU A 226 10.56 0.08 -4.02
CA LEU A 226 10.13 -0.23 -5.38
C LEU A 226 9.61 1.05 -6.04
N SER A 227 10.11 1.38 -7.21
CA SER A 227 9.68 2.57 -7.95
C SER A 227 9.69 2.31 -9.45
N GLY A 228 8.59 2.66 -10.11
CA GLY A 228 8.54 2.67 -11.57
C GLY A 228 9.41 3.80 -12.15
N ASP A 229 10.01 3.54 -13.31
CA ASP A 229 10.80 4.52 -14.04
C ASP A 229 9.92 5.54 -14.80
N ASP A 230 8.65 5.20 -15.03
CA ASP A 230 7.64 6.06 -15.67
C ASP A 230 6.48 6.39 -14.70
N ASP A 231 6.77 6.67 -13.42
CA ASP A 231 5.78 7.14 -12.45
C ASP A 231 5.68 8.68 -12.49
N PRO A 232 4.64 9.27 -13.11
CA PRO A 232 4.50 10.72 -13.20
C PRO A 232 3.95 11.35 -11.92
N LEU A 233 3.31 10.56 -11.05
CA LEU A 233 2.72 11.02 -9.80
C LEU A 233 3.76 11.10 -8.69
N ILE A 234 4.61 10.08 -8.57
CA ILE A 234 5.71 10.03 -7.61
C ILE A 234 7.03 9.83 -8.38
N PRO A 235 7.67 10.91 -8.83
CA PRO A 235 8.92 10.81 -9.60
C PRO A 235 9.99 9.94 -8.92
N LEU A 236 10.72 9.13 -9.70
CA LEU A 236 11.78 8.22 -9.25
C LEU A 236 12.83 8.91 -8.35
N ALA A 237 13.01 10.22 -8.49
CA ALA A 237 13.90 11.01 -7.64
C ALA A 237 13.56 10.88 -6.14
N ASN A 238 12.27 10.69 -5.80
CA ASN A 238 11.85 10.47 -4.41
C ASN A 238 12.33 9.13 -3.86
N ALA A 239 12.28 8.08 -4.66
CA ALA A 239 12.79 6.77 -4.28
C ALA A 239 14.32 6.79 -4.09
N ARG A 240 15.05 7.50 -4.98
CA ARG A 240 16.50 7.71 -4.85
C ARG A 240 16.85 8.47 -3.58
N LEU A 241 16.10 9.53 -3.26
CA LEU A 241 16.27 10.30 -2.02
C LEU A 241 16.04 9.43 -0.78
N MET A 242 14.96 8.66 -0.73
CA MET A 242 14.70 7.75 0.39
C MET A 242 15.79 6.69 0.51
N ASN A 243 16.28 6.14 -0.61
CA ASN A 243 17.35 5.13 -0.60
C ASN A 243 18.68 5.72 -0.10
N ALA A 244 18.94 6.98 -0.36
CA ALA A 244 20.14 7.66 0.16
C ALA A 244 20.06 7.95 1.67
N LEU A 245 18.87 8.14 2.22
CA LEU A 245 18.66 8.55 3.61
C LEU A 245 18.30 7.42 4.56
N ILE A 246 17.73 6.31 4.09
CA ILE A 246 17.42 5.14 4.91
C ILE A 246 18.65 4.20 4.95
N PRO A 247 19.30 4.01 6.12
CA PRO A 247 20.62 3.37 6.18
C PRO A 247 20.69 1.93 5.66
N ARG A 248 19.60 1.15 5.77
CA ARG A 248 19.54 -0.27 5.39
C ARG A 248 18.58 -0.51 4.25
N SER A 249 18.53 0.41 3.28
CA SER A 249 17.64 0.32 2.13
C SER A 249 18.35 -0.19 0.88
N ARG A 250 17.57 -0.77 -0.01
CA ARG A 250 17.91 -1.02 -1.40
C ARG A 250 16.78 -0.57 -2.31
N LEU A 251 17.14 0.04 -3.43
CA LEU A 251 16.22 0.49 -4.46
C LEU A 251 16.15 -0.54 -5.59
N HIS A 252 14.94 -0.93 -5.93
CA HIS A 252 14.62 -1.71 -7.12
C HIS A 252 13.76 -0.84 -8.05
N VAL A 253 14.31 -0.50 -9.22
CA VAL A 253 13.59 0.25 -10.25
C VAL A 253 13.05 -0.76 -11.25
N TYR A 254 11.75 -0.70 -11.52
CA TYR A 254 11.10 -1.54 -12.53
C TYR A 254 10.57 -0.68 -13.69
N HIS A 255 10.37 -1.30 -14.83
CA HIS A 255 9.76 -0.63 -15.97
C HIS A 255 8.25 -0.57 -15.78
N GLY A 256 7.73 0.62 -15.47
CA GLY A 256 6.31 0.81 -15.19
C GLY A 256 5.97 2.12 -14.48
N GLY A 257 4.69 2.28 -14.17
CA GLY A 257 4.12 3.49 -13.59
C GLY A 257 3.75 3.36 -12.12
N HIS A 258 2.90 4.30 -11.67
CA HIS A 258 2.46 4.41 -10.27
C HIS A 258 1.70 3.17 -9.75
N LEU A 259 0.96 2.49 -10.63
CA LEU A 259 0.17 1.31 -10.28
C LEU A 259 0.91 -0.01 -10.49
N GLY A 260 2.24 0.00 -10.67
CA GLY A 260 3.03 -1.18 -11.01
C GLY A 260 2.84 -2.36 -10.04
N LEU A 261 2.58 -2.12 -8.76
CA LEU A 261 2.30 -3.21 -7.83
C LEU A 261 1.08 -4.05 -8.23
N VAL A 262 0.17 -3.48 -9.00
CA VAL A 262 -1.05 -4.14 -9.50
C VAL A 262 -0.88 -4.58 -10.94
N THR A 263 -0.34 -3.71 -11.80
CA THR A 263 -0.18 -3.97 -13.24
C THR A 263 0.98 -4.89 -13.54
N GLU A 264 2.08 -4.81 -12.75
CA GLU A 264 3.31 -5.61 -12.88
C GLU A 264 3.43 -6.62 -11.70
N ALA A 265 2.29 -7.07 -11.16
CA ALA A 265 2.24 -7.95 -10.00
C ALA A 265 3.04 -9.25 -10.18
N ALA A 266 3.07 -9.80 -11.39
CA ALA A 266 3.80 -11.04 -11.70
C ALA A 266 5.32 -10.87 -11.57
N GLU A 267 5.85 -9.68 -11.85
CA GLU A 267 7.26 -9.34 -11.71
C GLU A 267 7.60 -8.96 -10.26
N LEU A 268 6.78 -8.11 -9.63
CA LEU A 268 7.12 -7.48 -8.36
C LEU A 268 6.82 -8.36 -7.14
N ALA A 269 5.84 -9.26 -7.19
CA ALA A 269 5.53 -10.13 -6.06
C ALA A 269 6.66 -11.13 -5.73
N PRO A 270 7.37 -11.76 -6.70
CA PRO A 270 8.57 -12.53 -6.42
C PRO A 270 9.70 -11.71 -5.79
N VAL A 271 9.92 -10.47 -6.23
CA VAL A 271 10.95 -9.56 -5.66
C VAL A 271 10.65 -9.29 -4.18
N VAL A 272 9.40 -8.97 -3.86
CA VAL A 272 8.97 -8.76 -2.47
C VAL A 272 9.08 -10.05 -1.66
N SER A 273 8.58 -11.18 -2.18
CA SER A 273 8.62 -12.47 -1.49
C SER A 273 10.06 -12.90 -1.18
N SER A 274 10.99 -12.75 -2.13
CA SER A 274 12.42 -13.01 -1.94
C SER A 274 13.01 -12.13 -0.84
N PHE A 275 12.75 -10.83 -0.88
CA PHE A 275 13.22 -9.88 0.16
C PHE A 275 12.73 -10.25 1.56
N LEU A 276 11.45 -10.64 1.69
CA LEU A 276 10.87 -11.02 2.97
C LEU A 276 11.38 -12.36 3.49
N GLY A 277 11.82 -13.26 2.62
CA GLY A 277 12.43 -14.56 2.93
C GLY A 277 13.93 -14.52 3.25
N GLU A 278 14.64 -13.42 3.01
CA GLU A 278 16.07 -13.32 3.29
C GLU A 278 16.37 -13.57 4.79
N PRO A 279 17.50 -14.19 5.15
CA PRO A 279 17.93 -14.30 6.55
C PRO A 279 18.12 -12.95 7.22
N ARG A 280 18.10 -12.90 8.57
CA ARG A 280 18.25 -11.67 9.38
C ARG A 280 19.63 -11.04 9.24
#